data_bf5393276ecefe9b368958844754128b
#
_entry.id   bf5393276ecefe9b368958844754128b
#
_cell.length_a   1.000
_cell.length_b   1.000
_cell.length_c   1.000
_cell.angle_alpha   90.00
_cell.angle_beta   90.00
_cell.angle_gamma   90.00
#
_symmetry.space_group_name_H-M   'P 1'
#
loop_
_entity.id
_entity.type
_entity.pdbx_description
1 polymer ?
#
loop_
_entity_poly.entity_id
_entity_poly.type
_entity_poly.pdbx_seq_one_letter_code
_entity_poly.pdbx_strand_id
1 'polypeptide(L)'
;MDAVPAGAVDEPIDAPDPLVNGGGEDLDRRRVGEVELEKVSVVPMAASLFGGRVAAGFVDVADEASIERMIADCLGAFGRINVLHNNVGVSLAGGDAPVEDITADAFDRVTSINLRGMVLACKHALPSMRAQRRGVIVNISSMAAWSSYPYVAYKTSKAGVIALTEQLAYANARYGIRANVILPGLMNTPMAIESRVGLDGKTREEVIAERDSRVPLGRKMGTAWDIAHAAVWLASDKAGFITGVALPVDGGASVRRG
;
A
#
# COMPACT_ATOMS: atom_id res chain seq x y z
N MET A 1 42.60 -25.42 6.79
CA MET A 1 41.14 -25.60 6.97
C MET A 1 40.79 -25.02 8.34
N ASP A 2 40.66 -23.71 8.39
CA ASP A 2 40.44 -23.01 9.66
C ASP A 2 38.96 -22.69 9.76
N ALA A 3 38.36 -23.10 10.88
CA ALA A 3 36.94 -22.95 11.20
C ALA A 3 36.64 -21.47 11.45
N VAL A 4 35.60 -20.96 10.81
CA VAL A 4 34.98 -19.67 11.10
C VAL A 4 34.14 -19.80 12.38
N PRO A 5 34.35 -18.92 13.39
CA PRO A 5 33.54 -18.98 14.60
C PRO A 5 32.12 -18.53 14.33
N ALA A 6 31.13 -19.34 14.73
CA ALA A 6 29.75 -18.97 14.87
C ALA A 6 29.61 -18.00 16.06
N GLY A 7 29.01 -16.85 15.85
CA GLY A 7 28.66 -15.97 16.96
C GLY A 7 28.41 -14.54 16.52
N ALA A 8 27.21 -14.25 16.10
CA ALA A 8 26.48 -13.00 16.37
C ALA A 8 25.01 -13.30 16.07
N VAL A 9 24.30 -13.70 17.10
CA VAL A 9 22.85 -13.72 17.10
C VAL A 9 22.44 -12.25 17.20
N ASP A 10 21.87 -11.70 16.12
CA ASP A 10 21.27 -10.37 16.14
C ASP A 10 20.17 -10.36 17.23
N GLU A 11 20.35 -9.49 18.21
CA GLU A 11 19.29 -9.20 19.17
C GLU A 11 18.05 -8.72 18.43
N PRO A 12 16.85 -9.14 18.84
CA PRO A 12 15.63 -8.63 18.25
C PRO A 12 15.54 -7.13 18.53
N ILE A 13 15.41 -6.32 17.47
CA ILE A 13 15.05 -4.92 17.58
C ILE A 13 13.66 -4.90 18.24
N ASP A 14 13.61 -4.50 19.50
CA ASP A 14 12.37 -4.29 20.22
C ASP A 14 11.46 -3.37 19.43
N ALA A 15 10.31 -3.88 19.03
CA ALA A 15 9.25 -3.08 18.43
C ALA A 15 8.82 -2.03 19.46
N PRO A 16 8.73 -0.74 19.10
CA PRO A 16 8.22 0.26 20.03
C PRO A 16 6.79 -0.11 20.42
N ASP A 17 6.51 -0.05 21.71
CA ASP A 17 5.21 -0.28 22.33
C ASP A 17 4.09 0.46 21.62
N PRO A 18 2.88 -0.10 21.50
CA PRO A 18 1.76 0.56 20.89
C PRO A 18 1.40 1.82 21.67
N LEU A 19 1.41 2.93 20.96
CA LEU A 19 0.99 4.29 21.32
C LEU A 19 0.24 4.39 22.64
N VAL A 20 0.91 4.92 23.67
CA VAL A 20 0.29 5.47 24.87
C VAL A 20 -0.46 6.73 24.46
N ASN A 21 -1.79 6.71 24.60
CA ASN A 21 -2.65 7.87 24.46
C ASN A 21 -2.26 8.94 25.47
N GLY A 22 -1.65 10.02 25.01
CA GLY A 22 -1.48 11.26 25.73
C GLY A 22 -2.46 12.30 25.22
N GLY A 23 -3.44 12.59 26.04
CA GLY A 23 -4.54 13.49 26.03
C GLY A 23 -4.63 14.62 25.01
N GLY A 24 -5.84 14.87 24.55
CA GLY A 24 -6.22 16.14 23.99
C GLY A 24 -7.28 16.06 22.92
N GLU A 25 -8.51 16.32 23.35
CA GLU A 25 -9.63 16.89 22.60
C GLU A 25 -10.45 15.96 21.69
N ASP A 26 -11.63 15.84 22.15
CA ASP A 26 -12.92 15.39 21.63
C ASP A 26 -13.07 15.47 20.10
N LEU A 27 -12.79 14.39 19.39
CA LEU A 27 -13.17 14.22 17.99
C LEU A 27 -14.62 13.73 17.95
N ASP A 28 -15.49 14.65 17.66
CA ASP A 28 -16.94 14.52 17.48
C ASP A 28 -17.30 13.26 16.64
N ARG A 29 -17.91 12.29 17.32
CA ARG A 29 -18.48 11.07 16.73
C ARG A 29 -19.77 11.39 16.00
N ARG A 30 -19.73 12.06 14.86
CA ARG A 30 -20.91 12.22 14.00
C ARG A 30 -20.57 11.98 12.53
N ARG A 31 -21.29 10.96 12.02
CA ARG A 31 -21.56 10.57 10.63
C ARG A 31 -20.63 9.55 10.01
N VAL A 32 -21.03 8.31 10.15
CA VAL A 32 -20.86 7.28 9.13
C VAL A 32 -21.77 7.72 7.96
N GLY A 33 -21.20 8.33 6.94
CA GLY A 33 -21.97 8.77 5.77
C GLY A 33 -21.26 9.71 4.79
N GLU A 34 -20.30 10.47 5.24
CA GLU A 34 -19.42 11.28 4.37
C GLU A 34 -18.00 11.10 4.88
N VAL A 35 -17.25 10.21 4.24
CA VAL A 35 -15.80 10.23 4.37
C VAL A 35 -15.35 11.44 3.55
N GLU A 36 -15.35 12.62 4.16
CA GLU A 36 -14.43 13.65 3.76
C GLU A 36 -13.05 12.99 3.82
N LEU A 37 -12.38 12.93 2.69
CA LEU A 37 -10.97 12.58 2.63
C LEU A 37 -10.21 13.72 3.34
N GLU A 38 -10.33 13.76 4.66
CA GLU A 38 -9.60 14.73 5.47
C GLU A 38 -8.12 14.53 5.27
N LYS A 39 -7.51 15.60 4.84
CA LYS A 39 -6.10 15.91 4.72
C LYS A 39 -5.23 14.97 5.55
N VAL A 40 -4.62 13.97 4.92
CA VAL A 40 -3.59 13.16 5.57
C VAL A 40 -2.38 14.07 5.79
N SER A 41 -2.36 14.75 6.91
CA SER A 41 -1.15 15.38 7.42
C SER A 41 -0.20 14.27 7.86
N VAL A 42 0.76 13.92 7.03
CA VAL A 42 1.87 13.07 7.46
C VAL A 42 2.75 13.92 8.39
N VAL A 43 2.75 13.52 9.63
CA VAL A 43 3.17 14.23 10.81
C VAL A 43 4.69 14.54 10.84
N PRO A 44 5.10 15.71 11.41
CA PRO A 44 6.49 16.05 11.75
C PRO A 44 7.23 15.00 12.61
N MET A 45 6.49 14.09 13.25
CA MET A 45 7.03 13.00 14.08
C MET A 45 7.94 12.03 13.31
N ALA A 46 7.73 11.82 12.01
CA ALA A 46 8.58 10.96 11.19
C ALA A 46 10.00 11.52 11.03
N ALA A 47 10.17 12.85 10.96
CA ALA A 47 11.49 13.45 10.82
C ALA A 47 12.36 13.26 12.07
N SER A 48 11.78 13.33 13.27
CA SER A 48 12.49 13.14 14.53
C SER A 48 12.84 11.67 14.78
N LEU A 49 12.02 10.73 14.31
CA LEU A 49 12.25 9.29 14.47
C LEU A 49 13.33 8.74 13.52
N PHE A 50 13.47 9.31 12.33
CA PHE A 50 14.37 8.77 11.29
C PHE A 50 15.59 9.62 11.01
N GLY A 51 15.81 10.71 11.74
CA GLY A 51 17.02 11.56 11.63
C GLY A 51 17.25 12.15 10.24
N GLY A 52 16.26 12.10 9.35
CA GLY A 52 16.35 12.49 7.95
C GLY A 52 15.49 13.71 7.61
N ARG A 53 15.70 14.25 6.40
CA ARG A 53 14.83 15.28 5.84
C ARG A 53 13.49 14.65 5.44
N VAL A 54 12.40 15.16 5.99
CA VAL A 54 11.03 14.77 5.65
C VAL A 54 10.27 16.02 5.21
N ALA A 55 9.52 15.89 4.11
CA ALA A 55 8.52 16.86 3.70
C ALA A 55 7.17 16.16 3.67
N ALA A 56 6.14 16.82 4.17
CA ALA A 56 4.77 16.34 4.14
C ALA A 56 3.92 17.28 3.29
N GLY A 57 2.98 16.72 2.55
CA GLY A 57 2.07 17.48 1.69
C GLY A 57 0.74 16.76 1.53
N PHE A 58 -0.27 17.51 1.15
CA PHE A 58 -1.57 16.99 0.78
C PHE A 58 -1.55 16.52 -0.68
N VAL A 59 -2.19 15.38 -0.95
CA VAL A 59 -2.48 14.91 -2.31
C VAL A 59 -3.87 14.30 -2.38
N ASP A 60 -4.67 14.78 -3.34
CA ASP A 60 -5.84 14.05 -3.82
C ASP A 60 -5.43 13.24 -5.04
N VAL A 61 -5.39 11.91 -4.90
CA VAL A 61 -4.98 11.01 -5.98
C VAL A 61 -6.03 10.86 -7.09
N ALA A 62 -7.23 11.38 -6.90
CA ALA A 62 -8.26 11.47 -7.93
C ALA A 62 -8.10 12.73 -8.80
N ASP A 63 -7.35 13.73 -8.35
CA ASP A 63 -7.04 14.98 -9.07
C ASP A 63 -5.61 14.96 -9.63
N GLU A 64 -5.48 15.01 -10.95
CA GLU A 64 -4.17 15.00 -11.62
C GLU A 64 -3.31 16.22 -11.25
N ALA A 65 -3.90 17.41 -11.14
CA ALA A 65 -3.18 18.62 -10.77
C ALA A 65 -2.62 18.54 -9.33
N SER A 66 -3.33 17.86 -8.42
CA SER A 66 -2.85 17.60 -7.07
C SER A 66 -1.64 16.65 -7.07
N ILE A 67 -1.68 15.59 -7.89
CA ILE A 67 -0.56 14.65 -8.05
C ILE A 67 0.65 15.35 -8.66
N GLU A 68 0.46 16.14 -9.70
CA GLU A 68 1.53 16.91 -10.36
C GLU A 68 2.24 17.84 -9.35
N ARG A 69 1.47 18.59 -8.55
CA ARG A 69 2.03 19.44 -7.49
C ARG A 69 2.84 18.63 -6.47
N MET A 70 2.32 17.50 -5.98
CA MET A 70 3.04 16.63 -5.04
C MET A 70 4.40 16.19 -5.61
N ILE A 71 4.44 15.78 -6.87
CA ILE A 71 5.69 15.39 -7.55
C ILE A 71 6.64 16.58 -7.69
N ALA A 72 6.14 17.75 -8.08
CA ALA A 72 6.93 18.98 -8.18
C ALA A 72 7.51 19.43 -6.84
N ASP A 73 6.70 19.38 -5.78
CA ASP A 73 7.14 19.69 -4.40
C ASP A 73 8.23 18.74 -3.93
N CYS A 74 8.09 17.44 -4.21
CA CYS A 74 9.12 16.45 -3.90
C CYS A 74 10.43 16.74 -4.65
N LEU A 75 10.35 17.06 -5.94
CA LEU A 75 11.52 17.42 -6.75
C LEU A 75 12.15 18.73 -6.27
N GLY A 76 11.35 19.74 -5.91
CA GLY A 76 11.83 20.99 -5.32
C GLY A 76 12.55 20.80 -4.00
N ALA A 77 12.02 19.94 -3.12
CA ALA A 77 12.58 19.69 -1.81
C ALA A 77 13.84 18.80 -1.82
N PHE A 78 13.88 17.78 -2.69
CA PHE A 78 14.91 16.75 -2.67
C PHE A 78 15.75 16.66 -3.95
N GLY A 79 15.38 17.36 -5.01
CA GLY A 79 16.07 17.40 -6.30
C GLY A 79 15.88 16.16 -7.18
N ARG A 80 15.32 15.08 -6.63
CA ARG A 80 15.16 13.80 -7.34
C ARG A 80 14.11 12.89 -6.68
N ILE A 81 13.59 11.92 -7.45
CA ILE A 81 12.74 10.84 -6.94
C ILE A 81 13.46 9.52 -7.20
N ASN A 82 13.87 8.80 -6.16
CA ASN A 82 14.51 7.49 -6.27
C ASN A 82 13.49 6.35 -6.20
N VAL A 83 12.45 6.53 -5.37
CA VAL A 83 11.40 5.53 -5.16
C VAL A 83 10.04 6.23 -5.22
N LEU A 84 9.12 5.65 -5.97
CA LEU A 84 7.70 5.98 -5.94
C LEU A 84 6.96 4.79 -5.33
N HIS A 85 6.36 4.98 -4.15
CA HIS A 85 5.55 3.96 -3.48
C HIS A 85 4.07 4.34 -3.54
N ASN A 86 3.31 3.63 -4.38
CA ASN A 86 1.87 3.86 -4.59
C ASN A 86 1.05 2.92 -3.69
N ASN A 87 0.54 3.42 -2.57
CA ASN A 87 -0.19 2.63 -1.57
C ASN A 87 -1.65 3.06 -1.37
N VAL A 88 -2.05 4.23 -1.83
CA VAL A 88 -3.42 4.74 -1.63
C VAL A 88 -4.45 3.82 -2.28
N GLY A 89 -5.56 3.56 -1.59
CA GLY A 89 -6.64 2.76 -2.14
C GLY A 89 -7.86 2.70 -1.23
N VAL A 90 -9.01 2.49 -1.84
CA VAL A 90 -10.32 2.34 -1.19
C VAL A 90 -11.06 1.12 -1.72
N SER A 91 -12.02 0.59 -0.94
CA SER A 91 -12.97 -0.44 -1.33
C SER A 91 -14.36 -0.06 -0.83
N LEU A 92 -14.87 -0.69 0.22
CA LEU A 92 -16.20 -0.43 0.78
C LEU A 92 -16.44 1.06 1.11
N ALA A 93 -15.46 1.74 1.67
CA ALA A 93 -15.53 3.19 1.91
C ALA A 93 -15.68 4.02 0.61
N GLY A 94 -15.31 3.45 -0.55
CA GLY A 94 -15.52 4.05 -1.88
C GLY A 94 -16.87 3.73 -2.50
N GLY A 95 -17.72 2.94 -1.83
CA GLY A 95 -19.02 2.48 -2.33
C GLY A 95 -18.94 1.22 -3.19
N ASP A 96 -17.85 0.44 -3.09
CA ASP A 96 -17.70 -0.82 -3.85
C ASP A 96 -18.78 -1.83 -3.48
N ALA A 97 -19.28 -2.56 -4.47
CA ALA A 97 -20.37 -3.50 -4.34
C ALA A 97 -20.24 -4.68 -5.33
N PRO A 98 -21.07 -5.74 -5.21
CA PRO A 98 -21.26 -6.73 -6.28
C PRO A 98 -21.64 -6.07 -7.61
N VAL A 99 -21.40 -6.77 -8.72
CA VAL A 99 -21.57 -6.19 -10.07
C VAL A 99 -23.01 -5.75 -10.36
N GLU A 100 -23.98 -6.43 -9.78
CA GLU A 100 -25.42 -6.10 -9.91
C GLU A 100 -25.86 -4.88 -9.12
N ASP A 101 -25.10 -4.50 -8.06
CA ASP A 101 -25.49 -3.46 -7.11
C ASP A 101 -24.62 -2.20 -7.22
N ILE A 102 -23.48 -2.27 -7.93
CA ILE A 102 -22.55 -1.15 -7.99
C ILE A 102 -23.09 0.00 -8.85
N THR A 103 -22.96 1.23 -8.36
CA THR A 103 -23.28 2.42 -9.15
C THR A 103 -22.09 2.82 -10.03
N ALA A 104 -22.35 3.49 -11.16
CA ALA A 104 -21.29 4.03 -12.04
C ALA A 104 -20.36 4.97 -11.26
N ASP A 105 -20.91 5.86 -10.44
CA ASP A 105 -20.12 6.81 -9.63
C ASP A 105 -19.20 6.11 -8.63
N ALA A 106 -19.66 5.03 -8.00
CA ALA A 106 -18.83 4.25 -7.07
C ALA A 106 -17.72 3.50 -7.82
N PHE A 107 -18.03 2.91 -8.98
CA PHE A 107 -17.03 2.27 -9.83
C PHE A 107 -15.96 3.26 -10.29
N ASP A 108 -16.37 4.42 -10.78
CA ASP A 108 -15.47 5.48 -11.23
C ASP A 108 -14.62 6.04 -10.08
N ARG A 109 -15.20 6.24 -8.90
CA ARG A 109 -14.48 6.68 -7.70
C ARG A 109 -13.40 5.68 -7.30
N VAL A 110 -13.74 4.41 -7.14
CA VAL A 110 -12.81 3.37 -6.72
C VAL A 110 -11.69 3.19 -7.75
N THR A 111 -12.01 3.15 -9.04
CA THR A 111 -11.01 2.99 -10.11
C THR A 111 -10.15 4.24 -10.27
N SER A 112 -10.70 5.43 -10.11
CA SER A 112 -9.95 6.68 -10.13
C SER A 112 -8.90 6.73 -9.02
N ILE A 113 -9.26 6.35 -7.80
CA ILE A 113 -8.33 6.33 -6.66
C ILE A 113 -7.32 5.19 -6.80
N ASN A 114 -7.78 3.95 -7.04
CA ASN A 114 -6.94 2.76 -6.91
C ASN A 114 -6.03 2.52 -8.11
N LEU A 115 -6.42 2.95 -9.31
CA LEU A 115 -5.70 2.66 -10.54
C LEU A 115 -5.28 3.93 -11.29
N ARG A 116 -6.23 4.81 -11.65
CA ARG A 116 -5.91 6.02 -12.42
C ARG A 116 -4.92 6.91 -11.67
N GLY A 117 -5.08 7.09 -10.35
CA GLY A 117 -4.15 7.85 -9.53
C GLY A 117 -2.72 7.31 -9.58
N MET A 118 -2.54 5.97 -9.55
CA MET A 118 -1.22 5.35 -9.69
C MET A 118 -0.62 5.57 -11.09
N VAL A 119 -1.44 5.49 -12.14
CA VAL A 119 -1.00 5.81 -13.53
C VAL A 119 -0.49 7.23 -13.61
N LEU A 120 -1.24 8.19 -13.06
CA LEU A 120 -0.89 9.61 -13.07
C LEU A 120 0.36 9.92 -12.22
N ALA A 121 0.50 9.31 -11.05
CA ALA A 121 1.70 9.43 -10.24
C ALA A 121 2.95 8.91 -10.98
N CYS A 122 2.83 7.78 -11.67
CA CYS A 122 3.90 7.26 -12.53
C CYS A 122 4.18 8.20 -13.71
N LYS A 123 3.14 8.75 -14.37
CA LYS A 123 3.27 9.70 -15.47
C LYS A 123 4.17 10.88 -15.09
N HIS A 124 3.93 11.48 -13.92
CA HIS A 124 4.65 12.67 -13.49
C HIS A 124 6.02 12.36 -12.86
N ALA A 125 6.24 11.18 -12.26
CA ALA A 125 7.53 10.78 -11.68
C ALA A 125 8.54 10.26 -12.73
N LEU A 126 8.07 9.55 -13.76
CA LEU A 126 8.93 8.90 -14.75
C LEU A 126 9.89 9.83 -15.50
N PRO A 127 9.55 11.08 -15.89
CA PRO A 127 10.50 11.97 -16.56
C PRO A 127 11.78 12.18 -15.75
N SER A 128 11.67 12.45 -14.43
CA SER A 128 12.80 12.60 -13.53
C SER A 128 13.59 11.29 -13.39
N MET A 129 12.92 10.16 -13.18
CA MET A 129 13.57 8.86 -13.06
C MET A 129 14.31 8.46 -14.34
N ARG A 130 13.75 8.75 -15.52
CA ARG A 130 14.41 8.49 -16.82
C ARG A 130 15.63 9.38 -17.03
N ALA A 131 15.56 10.66 -16.67
CA ALA A 131 16.69 11.59 -16.77
C ALA A 131 17.86 11.15 -15.89
N GLN A 132 17.59 10.68 -14.67
CA GLN A 132 18.63 10.15 -13.76
C GLN A 132 19.04 8.70 -14.06
N ARG A 133 18.39 8.03 -15.02
CA ARG A 133 18.61 6.63 -15.44
C ARG A 133 18.58 5.65 -14.25
N ARG A 134 17.75 5.93 -13.28
CA ARG A 134 17.55 5.12 -12.08
C ARG A 134 16.20 5.47 -11.43
N GLY A 135 15.49 4.44 -10.96
CA GLY A 135 14.26 4.60 -10.20
C GLY A 135 13.67 3.26 -9.80
N VAL A 136 12.84 3.28 -8.78
CA VAL A 136 12.07 2.12 -8.36
C VAL A 136 10.61 2.53 -8.16
N ILE A 137 9.69 1.77 -8.73
CA ILE A 137 8.25 1.91 -8.50
C ILE A 137 7.79 0.68 -7.74
N VAL A 138 7.15 0.88 -6.58
CA VAL A 138 6.53 -0.18 -5.79
C VAL A 138 5.04 0.14 -5.68
N ASN A 139 4.22 -0.64 -6.35
CA ASN A 139 2.76 -0.51 -6.32
C ASN A 139 2.15 -1.48 -5.31
N ILE A 140 1.07 -1.09 -4.65
CA ILE A 140 0.28 -1.98 -3.79
C ILE A 140 -1.00 -2.39 -4.49
N SER A 141 -1.07 -3.66 -4.87
CA SER A 141 -2.27 -4.33 -5.34
C SER A 141 -3.03 -4.98 -4.16
N SER A 142 -3.50 -6.19 -4.33
CA SER A 142 -4.15 -7.01 -3.30
C SER A 142 -4.27 -8.45 -3.78
N MET A 143 -4.30 -9.40 -2.87
CA MET A 143 -4.72 -10.78 -3.18
C MET A 143 -6.15 -10.86 -3.75
N ALA A 144 -7.00 -9.86 -3.53
CA ALA A 144 -8.31 -9.76 -4.18
C ALA A 144 -8.22 -9.74 -5.72
N ALA A 145 -7.10 -9.31 -6.31
CA ALA A 145 -6.88 -9.36 -7.76
C ALA A 145 -6.90 -10.80 -8.31
N TRP A 146 -6.37 -11.76 -7.55
CA TRP A 146 -6.24 -13.17 -7.96
C TRP A 146 -7.28 -14.10 -7.34
N SER A 147 -7.72 -13.80 -6.13
CA SER A 147 -8.68 -14.64 -5.41
C SER A 147 -10.12 -14.30 -5.76
N SER A 148 -11.05 -15.16 -5.32
CA SER A 148 -12.46 -14.81 -5.28
C SER A 148 -12.69 -13.62 -4.35
N TYR A 149 -13.36 -12.58 -4.85
CA TYR A 149 -13.65 -11.35 -4.10
C TYR A 149 -15.03 -10.83 -4.52
N PRO A 150 -15.91 -10.48 -3.59
CA PRO A 150 -17.31 -10.21 -3.91
C PRO A 150 -17.55 -8.85 -4.60
N TYR A 151 -16.64 -7.88 -4.44
CA TYR A 151 -16.84 -6.51 -4.91
C TYR A 151 -16.04 -6.25 -6.19
N VAL A 152 -16.69 -5.62 -7.19
CA VAL A 152 -16.19 -5.58 -8.56
C VAL A 152 -15.12 -4.51 -8.79
N ALA A 153 -15.30 -3.29 -8.26
CA ALA A 153 -14.42 -2.18 -8.58
C ALA A 153 -13.03 -2.34 -7.94
N TYR A 154 -12.98 -2.78 -6.67
CA TYR A 154 -11.72 -3.05 -6.00
C TYR A 154 -10.93 -4.16 -6.70
N LYS A 155 -11.59 -5.30 -6.96
CA LYS A 155 -10.95 -6.44 -7.64
C LYS A 155 -10.39 -6.03 -8.99
N THR A 156 -11.17 -5.39 -9.83
CA THR A 156 -10.76 -4.99 -11.19
C THR A 156 -9.66 -3.92 -11.16
N SER A 157 -9.77 -2.92 -10.28
CA SER A 157 -8.72 -1.91 -10.13
C SER A 157 -7.40 -2.51 -9.66
N LYS A 158 -7.41 -3.43 -8.68
CA LYS A 158 -6.20 -4.09 -8.18
C LYS A 158 -5.60 -5.09 -9.18
N ALA A 159 -6.39 -5.73 -10.02
CA ALA A 159 -5.89 -6.49 -11.17
C ALA A 159 -5.23 -5.57 -12.22
N GLY A 160 -5.83 -4.41 -12.49
CA GLY A 160 -5.26 -3.39 -13.37
C GLY A 160 -3.90 -2.86 -12.87
N VAL A 161 -3.68 -2.77 -11.56
CA VAL A 161 -2.38 -2.38 -10.99
C VAL A 161 -1.29 -3.39 -11.31
N ILE A 162 -1.59 -4.68 -11.39
CA ILE A 162 -0.62 -5.71 -11.80
C ILE A 162 -0.21 -5.47 -13.26
N ALA A 163 -1.19 -5.37 -14.17
CA ALA A 163 -0.94 -5.11 -15.59
C ALA A 163 -0.18 -3.79 -15.82
N LEU A 164 -0.52 -2.73 -15.09
CA LEU A 164 0.22 -1.46 -15.10
C LEU A 164 1.67 -1.67 -14.71
N THR A 165 1.93 -2.45 -13.66
CA THR A 165 3.30 -2.68 -13.16
C THR A 165 4.15 -3.44 -14.16
N GLU A 166 3.60 -4.47 -14.81
CA GLU A 166 4.28 -5.24 -15.86
C GLU A 166 4.64 -4.34 -17.04
N GLN A 167 3.70 -3.50 -17.48
CA GLN A 167 3.94 -2.53 -18.55
C GLN A 167 5.03 -1.51 -18.18
N LEU A 168 5.00 -0.97 -16.93
CA LEU A 168 6.01 -0.03 -16.45
C LEU A 168 7.39 -0.68 -16.39
N ALA A 169 7.48 -1.92 -15.92
CA ALA A 169 8.72 -2.68 -15.82
C ALA A 169 9.36 -2.84 -17.20
N TYR A 170 8.60 -3.34 -18.18
CA TYR A 170 9.09 -3.55 -19.55
C TYR A 170 9.50 -2.23 -20.24
N ALA A 171 8.62 -1.24 -20.22
CA ALA A 171 8.85 0.01 -20.97
C ALA A 171 10.02 0.86 -20.41
N ASN A 172 10.36 0.68 -19.12
CA ASN A 172 11.34 1.52 -18.44
C ASN A 172 12.63 0.81 -18.06
N ALA A 173 12.77 -0.50 -18.30
CA ALA A 173 13.98 -1.26 -18.01
C ALA A 173 15.23 -0.67 -18.67
N ARG A 174 15.13 -0.19 -19.91
CA ARG A 174 16.23 0.46 -20.65
C ARG A 174 16.76 1.75 -19.98
N TYR A 175 15.99 2.32 -19.06
CA TYR A 175 16.39 3.49 -18.27
C TYR A 175 16.90 3.12 -16.87
N GLY A 176 17.08 1.84 -16.58
CA GLY A 176 17.47 1.38 -15.25
C GLY A 176 16.38 1.55 -14.18
N ILE A 177 15.11 1.63 -14.59
CA ILE A 177 13.97 1.76 -13.70
C ILE A 177 13.33 0.40 -13.51
N ARG A 178 13.08 0.01 -12.25
CA ARG A 178 12.36 -1.21 -11.86
C ARG A 178 10.95 -0.87 -11.40
N ALA A 179 9.98 -1.72 -11.71
CA ALA A 179 8.63 -1.60 -11.19
C ALA A 179 8.16 -2.98 -10.72
N ASN A 180 7.68 -3.05 -9.47
CA ASN A 180 7.16 -4.27 -8.87
C ASN A 180 5.87 -3.99 -8.13
N VAL A 181 5.04 -5.00 -7.92
CA VAL A 181 3.78 -4.88 -7.18
C VAL A 181 3.71 -5.89 -6.06
N ILE A 182 3.30 -5.43 -4.88
CA ILE A 182 3.02 -6.29 -3.72
C ILE A 182 1.52 -6.57 -3.68
N LEU A 183 1.17 -7.82 -3.38
CA LEU A 183 -0.20 -8.27 -3.18
C LEU A 183 -0.41 -8.66 -1.72
N PRO A 184 -0.82 -7.71 -0.85
CA PRO A 184 -1.16 -8.03 0.52
C PRO A 184 -2.30 -9.05 0.60
N GLY A 185 -2.17 -10.01 1.52
CA GLY A 185 -3.23 -10.91 1.91
C GLY A 185 -4.15 -10.29 2.97
N LEU A 186 -4.51 -11.08 3.97
CA LEU A 186 -5.28 -10.61 5.11
C LEU A 186 -4.36 -9.89 6.10
N MET A 187 -4.43 -8.55 6.11
CA MET A 187 -3.65 -7.69 7.00
C MET A 187 -4.53 -7.12 8.11
N ASN A 188 -3.98 -7.03 9.33
CA ASN A 188 -4.64 -6.36 10.44
C ASN A 188 -4.41 -4.84 10.32
N THR A 189 -5.33 -4.17 9.66
CA THR A 189 -5.31 -2.72 9.42
C THR A 189 -6.69 -2.14 9.67
N PRO A 190 -6.82 -0.84 9.98
CA PRO A 190 -8.12 -0.20 10.14
C PRO A 190 -9.05 -0.43 8.94
N MET A 191 -8.57 -0.24 7.72
CA MET A 191 -9.35 -0.48 6.50
C MET A 191 -9.89 -1.92 6.44
N ALA A 192 -9.11 -2.90 6.89
CA ALA A 192 -9.49 -4.31 6.81
C ALA A 192 -10.42 -4.76 7.93
N ILE A 193 -10.38 -4.12 9.07
CA ILE A 193 -11.15 -4.49 10.27
C ILE A 193 -12.37 -3.58 10.42
N GLU A 194 -12.15 -2.26 10.57
CA GLU A 194 -13.20 -1.32 10.95
C GLU A 194 -14.33 -1.24 9.90
N SER A 195 -14.02 -1.41 8.61
CA SER A 195 -15.03 -1.47 7.55
C SER A 195 -15.95 -2.70 7.62
N ARG A 196 -15.66 -3.64 8.52
CA ARG A 196 -16.42 -4.91 8.68
C ARG A 196 -17.06 -5.06 10.05
N VAL A 197 -16.69 -4.21 11.00
CA VAL A 197 -17.35 -4.17 12.32
C VAL A 197 -18.80 -3.74 12.14
N GLY A 198 -19.72 -4.48 12.75
CA GLY A 198 -21.14 -4.26 12.64
C GLY A 198 -21.80 -4.88 11.39
N LEU A 199 -21.02 -5.28 10.38
CA LEU A 199 -21.58 -6.08 9.29
C LEU A 199 -22.00 -7.44 9.86
N ASP A 200 -23.22 -7.86 9.55
CA ASP A 200 -23.82 -9.09 10.09
C ASP A 200 -23.84 -9.16 11.63
N GLY A 201 -23.80 -8.02 12.32
CA GLY A 201 -23.78 -7.92 13.78
C GLY A 201 -22.45 -8.33 14.46
N LYS A 202 -21.39 -8.52 13.68
CA LYS A 202 -20.09 -8.98 14.19
C LYS A 202 -19.36 -7.90 15.01
N THR A 203 -18.80 -8.32 16.13
CA THR A 203 -17.87 -7.51 16.92
C THR A 203 -16.49 -7.41 16.23
N ARG A 204 -15.67 -6.49 16.70
CA ARG A 204 -14.30 -6.32 16.20
C ARG A 204 -13.46 -7.58 16.42
N GLU A 205 -13.58 -8.20 17.58
CA GLU A 205 -12.89 -9.44 17.98
C GLU A 205 -13.30 -10.61 17.10
N GLU A 206 -14.57 -10.74 16.78
CA GLU A 206 -15.08 -11.79 15.88
C GLU A 206 -14.56 -11.59 14.44
N VAL A 207 -14.52 -10.36 13.95
CA VAL A 207 -13.93 -10.05 12.64
C VAL A 207 -12.45 -10.43 12.61
N ILE A 208 -11.69 -10.11 13.66
CA ILE A 208 -10.26 -10.46 13.76
C ILE A 208 -10.10 -11.98 13.80
N ALA A 209 -10.82 -12.69 14.68
CA ALA A 209 -10.71 -14.13 14.84
C ALA A 209 -11.05 -14.89 13.54
N GLU A 210 -12.11 -14.49 12.85
CA GLU A 210 -12.50 -15.07 11.57
C GLU A 210 -11.38 -14.91 10.52
N ARG A 211 -10.83 -13.70 10.42
CA ARG A 211 -9.79 -13.40 9.43
C ARG A 211 -8.47 -14.10 9.77
N ASP A 212 -8.08 -14.14 11.03
CA ASP A 212 -6.90 -14.85 11.52
C ASP A 212 -6.96 -16.34 11.15
N SER A 213 -8.11 -16.99 11.37
CA SER A 213 -8.30 -18.41 11.07
C SER A 213 -8.11 -18.79 9.61
N ARG A 214 -8.24 -17.81 8.70
CA ARG A 214 -8.12 -18.00 7.25
C ARG A 214 -6.68 -17.94 6.73
N VAL A 215 -5.73 -17.43 7.54
CA VAL A 215 -4.31 -17.35 7.16
C VAL A 215 -3.61 -18.68 7.49
N PRO A 216 -2.97 -19.36 6.52
CA PRO A 216 -2.28 -20.62 6.78
C PRO A 216 -1.10 -20.48 7.74
N LEU A 217 -0.25 -19.48 7.54
CA LEU A 217 0.94 -19.25 8.36
C LEU A 217 0.55 -18.71 9.75
N GLY A 218 0.74 -19.54 10.77
CA GLY A 218 0.50 -19.15 12.15
C GLY A 218 -0.97 -18.85 12.50
N ARG A 219 -1.93 -19.02 11.59
CA ARG A 219 -3.36 -18.70 11.76
C ARG A 219 -3.55 -17.27 12.32
N LYS A 220 -2.81 -16.33 11.78
CA LYS A 220 -2.81 -14.94 12.18
C LYS A 220 -2.61 -14.03 10.96
N MET A 221 -3.38 -12.94 10.91
CA MET A 221 -3.18 -11.91 9.89
C MET A 221 -1.78 -11.32 9.96
N GLY A 222 -1.25 -10.94 8.81
CA GLY A 222 -0.06 -10.11 8.75
C GLY A 222 -0.33 -8.68 9.26
N THR A 223 0.72 -7.93 9.45
CA THR A 223 0.72 -6.52 9.85
C THR A 223 1.08 -5.62 8.68
N ALA A 224 0.88 -4.31 8.84
CA ALA A 224 1.38 -3.33 7.86
C ALA A 224 2.91 -3.37 7.71
N TRP A 225 3.64 -3.78 8.76
CA TRP A 225 5.10 -3.91 8.74
C TRP A 225 5.58 -5.04 7.83
N ASP A 226 4.84 -6.14 7.70
CA ASP A 226 5.19 -7.22 6.77
C ASP A 226 5.19 -6.72 5.32
N ILE A 227 4.25 -5.82 4.99
CA ILE A 227 4.19 -5.17 3.68
C ILE A 227 5.32 -4.14 3.53
N ALA A 228 5.58 -3.35 4.58
CA ALA A 228 6.63 -2.33 4.58
C ALA A 228 8.02 -2.95 4.37
N HIS A 229 8.33 -4.06 5.04
CA HIS A 229 9.60 -4.78 4.86
C HIS A 229 9.77 -5.29 3.42
N ALA A 230 8.71 -5.85 2.83
CA ALA A 230 8.74 -6.27 1.42
C ALA A 230 8.95 -5.07 0.48
N ALA A 231 8.29 -3.94 0.75
CA ALA A 231 8.43 -2.72 -0.04
C ALA A 231 9.85 -2.15 0.04
N VAL A 232 10.43 -2.07 1.24
CA VAL A 232 11.80 -1.61 1.46
C VAL A 232 12.81 -2.52 0.75
N TRP A 233 12.63 -3.85 0.84
CA TRP A 233 13.50 -4.78 0.14
C TRP A 233 13.41 -4.64 -1.38
N LEU A 234 12.21 -4.56 -1.95
CA LEU A 234 12.01 -4.32 -3.39
C LEU A 234 12.58 -2.97 -3.85
N ALA A 235 12.54 -1.94 -2.99
CA ALA A 235 13.10 -0.62 -3.28
C ALA A 235 14.63 -0.60 -3.22
N SER A 236 15.25 -1.52 -2.50
CA SER A 236 16.70 -1.57 -2.28
C SER A 236 17.48 -2.13 -3.49
N ASP A 237 18.81 -1.89 -3.49
CA ASP A 237 19.72 -2.45 -4.49
C ASP A 237 19.85 -3.99 -4.39
N LYS A 238 19.44 -4.61 -3.27
CA LYS A 238 19.40 -6.07 -3.10
C LYS A 238 18.40 -6.74 -4.05
N ALA A 239 17.38 -6.01 -4.48
CA ALA A 239 16.40 -6.43 -5.49
C ALA A 239 16.76 -5.92 -6.92
N GLY A 240 18.03 -5.62 -7.18
CA GLY A 240 18.50 -4.95 -8.41
C GLY A 240 18.17 -5.67 -9.72
N PHE A 241 17.94 -6.99 -9.68
CA PHE A 241 17.58 -7.80 -10.87
C PHE A 241 16.10 -8.24 -10.86
N ILE A 242 15.27 -7.61 -10.01
CA ILE A 242 13.84 -7.95 -9.89
C ILE A 242 13.00 -6.79 -10.41
N THR A 243 12.26 -7.02 -11.49
CA THR A 243 11.31 -6.08 -12.06
C THR A 243 10.14 -6.81 -12.71
N GLY A 244 8.94 -6.26 -12.68
CA GLY A 244 7.71 -6.86 -13.20
C GLY A 244 7.11 -7.94 -12.31
N VAL A 245 7.62 -8.15 -11.09
CA VAL A 245 7.09 -9.20 -10.21
C VAL A 245 5.81 -8.74 -9.50
N ALA A 246 4.84 -9.66 -9.44
CA ALA A 246 3.70 -9.57 -8.53
C ALA A 246 4.00 -10.47 -7.32
N LEU A 247 4.33 -9.85 -6.18
CA LEU A 247 4.78 -10.53 -4.97
C LEU A 247 3.65 -10.68 -3.96
N PRO A 248 3.07 -11.89 -3.74
CA PRO A 248 2.17 -12.13 -2.63
C PRO A 248 2.90 -11.99 -1.29
N VAL A 249 2.29 -11.26 -0.36
CA VAL A 249 2.67 -11.20 1.06
C VAL A 249 1.39 -11.52 1.85
N ASP A 250 1.10 -12.80 2.01
CA ASP A 250 -0.24 -13.27 2.36
C ASP A 250 -0.28 -14.45 3.34
N GLY A 251 0.86 -14.81 3.90
CA GLY A 251 0.96 -15.95 4.82
C GLY A 251 0.57 -17.29 4.20
N GLY A 252 0.74 -17.43 2.87
CA GLY A 252 0.43 -18.65 2.12
C GLY A 252 -1.03 -18.81 1.71
N ALA A 253 -1.84 -17.76 1.85
CA ALA A 253 -3.27 -17.84 1.49
C ALA A 253 -3.50 -18.11 0.01
N SER A 254 -2.65 -17.60 -0.87
CA SER A 254 -2.73 -17.79 -2.33
C SER A 254 -2.43 -19.21 -2.81
N VAL A 255 -1.68 -19.98 -2.03
CA VAL A 255 -1.28 -21.37 -2.40
C VAL A 255 -2.08 -22.43 -1.65
N ARG A 256 -3.06 -22.02 -0.86
CA ARG A 256 -3.97 -22.92 -0.17
C ARG A 256 -4.81 -23.67 -1.20
N ARG A 257 -4.64 -24.99 -1.24
CA ARG A 257 -5.48 -25.88 -2.05
C ARG A 257 -6.60 -26.42 -1.16
N GLY A 258 -7.85 -26.12 -1.51
CA GLY A 258 -9.11 -26.64 -1.03
C GLY A 258 -9.26 -26.88 0.45
#